data_9b91a08c007bea36237e0cd99a48286f
#
_entry.id   9b91a08c007bea36237e0cd99a48286f
#
_cell.length_a   1.000
_cell.length_b   1.000
_cell.length_c   1.000
_cell.angle_alpha   90.00
_cell.angle_beta   90.00
_cell.angle_gamma   90.00
#
_symmetry.space_group_name_H-M   'P 1'
#
loop_
_entity.id
_entity.type
_entity.pdbx_description
1 polymer ?
#
loop_
_entity_poly.entity_id
_entity_poly.type
_entity_poly.pdbx_seq_one_letter_code
_entity_poly.pdbx_strand_id
1 'polypeptide(L)'
;LTTLHQRGALIKVHGGAAAAESETMTRDADLSLRSTLNKEEKAVIGKYAAGLIREEDFVYLDAGSSVDVMIDYITETGALYVTNAVSHAQKLLKKGMRVFLIGGELKAVTEAIVGAEAVEGLKKYHFTKGFFGTNGADAVSGYTTPDITEALVKEKAMQQCRKCYVLADASK
;
A
#
# COMPACT_ATOMS: atom_id res chain seq x y z
N LEU A 1 -15.56 -23.36 -22.46
CA LEU A 1 -14.50 -23.03 -21.49
C LEU A 1 -13.19 -23.70 -21.86
N THR A 2 -13.16 -25.03 -22.11
CA THR A 2 -11.94 -25.78 -22.45
C THR A 2 -11.26 -25.27 -23.73
N THR A 3 -12.06 -24.95 -24.76
CA THR A 3 -11.55 -24.42 -26.04
C THR A 3 -10.92 -23.03 -25.92
N LEU A 4 -11.48 -22.17 -25.06
CA LEU A 4 -10.94 -20.83 -24.80
C LEU A 4 -9.68 -20.88 -23.93
N HIS A 5 -9.59 -21.83 -23.01
CA HIS A 5 -8.38 -22.11 -22.26
C HIS A 5 -7.24 -22.58 -23.17
N GLN A 6 -7.51 -23.50 -24.11
CA GLN A 6 -6.54 -23.97 -25.10
C GLN A 6 -6.04 -22.86 -26.05
N ARG A 7 -6.84 -21.80 -26.26
CA ARG A 7 -6.47 -20.61 -27.04
C ARG A 7 -5.75 -19.53 -26.22
N GLY A 8 -5.51 -19.77 -24.94
CA GLY A 8 -4.86 -18.79 -24.04
C GLY A 8 -5.71 -17.57 -23.71
N ALA A 9 -7.00 -17.56 -24.04
CA ALA A 9 -7.90 -16.44 -23.79
C ALA A 9 -8.44 -16.40 -22.36
N LEU A 10 -8.38 -17.53 -21.64
CA LEU A 10 -8.77 -17.61 -20.23
C LEU A 10 -8.08 -18.77 -19.52
N ILE A 11 -8.01 -18.69 -18.20
CA ILE A 11 -7.49 -19.75 -17.32
C ILE A 11 -8.65 -20.41 -16.63
N LYS A 12 -8.69 -21.75 -16.73
CA LYS A 12 -9.67 -22.56 -16.02
C LYS A 12 -9.25 -22.71 -14.57
N VAL A 13 -10.06 -22.24 -13.64
CA VAL A 13 -9.87 -22.41 -12.19
C VAL A 13 -10.98 -23.29 -11.60
N HIS A 14 -10.76 -23.78 -10.39
CA HIS A 14 -11.76 -24.61 -9.71
C HIS A 14 -13.02 -23.75 -9.40
N GLY A 15 -14.15 -24.12 -10.01
CA GLY A 15 -15.42 -23.38 -9.86
C GLY A 15 -15.66 -22.25 -10.86
N GLY A 16 -14.74 -21.99 -11.84
CA GLY A 16 -14.95 -20.93 -12.81
C GLY A 16 -13.87 -20.82 -13.89
N ALA A 17 -13.74 -19.63 -14.44
CA ALA A 17 -12.68 -19.25 -15.36
C ALA A 17 -12.31 -17.78 -15.13
N ALA A 18 -11.04 -17.45 -15.21
CA ALA A 18 -10.50 -16.09 -15.16
C ALA A 18 -9.97 -15.69 -16.54
N ALA A 19 -10.02 -14.40 -16.89
CA ALA A 19 -9.40 -13.90 -18.09
C ALA A 19 -7.88 -14.09 -18.02
N ALA A 20 -7.23 -14.47 -19.13
CA ALA A 20 -5.78 -14.68 -19.16
C ALA A 20 -4.99 -13.39 -18.80
N GLU A 21 -5.56 -12.23 -19.11
CA GLU A 21 -5.00 -10.92 -18.77
C GLU A 21 -5.07 -10.58 -17.28
N SER A 22 -5.93 -11.27 -16.50
CA SER A 22 -6.07 -11.04 -15.06
C SER A 22 -4.97 -11.73 -14.21
N GLU A 23 -4.15 -12.62 -14.81
CA GLU A 23 -3.04 -13.24 -14.08
C GLU A 23 -1.97 -12.25 -13.62
N THR A 24 -1.81 -11.13 -14.34
CA THR A 24 -0.89 -10.06 -13.96
C THR A 24 -1.37 -9.27 -12.76
N MET A 25 -2.67 -9.26 -12.48
CA MET A 25 -3.26 -8.51 -11.37
C MET A 25 -3.36 -9.30 -10.05
N THR A 26 -3.17 -10.63 -10.09
CA THR A 26 -3.29 -11.51 -8.91
C THR A 26 -1.95 -11.88 -8.30
N ARG A 27 -0.82 -11.46 -8.87
CA ARG A 27 0.51 -11.69 -8.31
C ARG A 27 1.06 -10.41 -7.68
N ASP A 28 1.51 -10.52 -6.44
CA ASP A 28 2.37 -9.49 -5.86
C ASP A 28 3.64 -9.37 -6.71
N ALA A 29 3.73 -8.30 -7.47
CA ALA A 29 4.99 -7.97 -8.13
C ALA A 29 6.01 -7.57 -7.05
N ASP A 30 7.25 -8.01 -7.24
CA ASP A 30 8.38 -7.61 -6.40
C ASP A 30 8.39 -6.09 -6.20
N LEU A 31 8.62 -5.64 -4.96
CA LEU A 31 8.68 -4.23 -4.60
C LEU A 31 9.67 -3.45 -5.48
N SER A 32 10.80 -4.09 -5.84
CA SER A 32 11.81 -3.50 -6.73
C SER A 32 11.25 -3.19 -8.12
N LEU A 33 10.47 -4.08 -8.71
CA LEU A 33 9.83 -3.88 -10.01
C LEU A 33 8.77 -2.78 -9.93
N ARG A 34 7.92 -2.80 -8.88
CA ARG A 34 6.89 -1.77 -8.67
C ARG A 34 7.48 -0.38 -8.42
N SER A 35 8.66 -0.30 -7.78
CA SER A 35 9.34 0.98 -7.54
C SER A 35 9.85 1.65 -8.81
N THR A 36 10.10 0.88 -9.88
CA THR A 36 10.58 1.41 -11.17
C THR A 36 9.46 1.81 -12.13
N LEU A 37 8.25 1.28 -11.93
CA LEU A 37 7.09 1.58 -12.77
C LEU A 37 6.49 2.96 -12.42
N ASN A 38 6.13 3.75 -13.45
CA ASN A 38 5.40 5.02 -13.33
C ASN A 38 6.04 6.00 -12.34
N LYS A 39 7.37 6.14 -12.40
CA LYS A 39 8.13 6.99 -11.45
C LYS A 39 7.71 8.46 -11.46
N GLU A 40 7.46 9.00 -12.64
CA GLU A 40 7.10 10.41 -12.79
C GLU A 40 5.74 10.70 -12.18
N GLU A 41 4.74 9.86 -12.46
CA GLU A 41 3.40 9.96 -11.91
C GLU A 41 3.41 9.80 -10.39
N LYS A 42 4.15 8.82 -9.88
CA LYS A 42 4.32 8.63 -8.42
C LYS A 42 5.00 9.83 -7.77
N ALA A 43 5.96 10.47 -8.44
CA ALA A 43 6.63 11.65 -7.92
C ALA A 43 5.65 12.83 -7.79
N VAL A 44 4.80 13.06 -8.80
CA VAL A 44 3.78 14.11 -8.76
C VAL A 44 2.77 13.85 -7.64
N ILE A 45 2.24 12.62 -7.58
CA ILE A 45 1.28 12.20 -6.55
C ILE A 45 1.90 12.28 -5.16
N GLY A 46 3.12 11.75 -4.99
CA GLY A 46 3.84 11.73 -3.72
C GLY A 46 4.14 13.13 -3.21
N LYS A 47 4.58 14.04 -4.07
CA LYS A 47 4.83 15.43 -3.71
C LYS A 47 3.56 16.15 -3.25
N TYR A 48 2.45 15.96 -3.96
CA TYR A 48 1.16 16.52 -3.57
C TYR A 48 0.71 15.95 -2.21
N ALA A 49 0.73 14.64 -2.05
CA ALA A 49 0.31 13.96 -0.83
C ALA A 49 1.15 14.37 0.38
N ALA A 50 2.48 14.46 0.24
CA ALA A 50 3.37 14.92 1.30
C ALA A 50 3.04 16.34 1.76
N GLY A 51 2.64 17.21 0.83
CA GLY A 51 2.21 18.59 1.13
C GLY A 51 0.91 18.69 1.93
N LEU A 52 0.16 17.60 2.11
CA LEU A 52 -1.05 17.58 2.95
C LEU A 52 -0.76 17.39 4.43
N ILE A 53 0.45 16.98 4.80
CA ILE A 53 0.86 16.72 6.20
C ILE A 53 1.12 18.05 6.92
N ARG A 54 0.69 18.15 8.17
CA ARG A 54 0.89 19.31 9.05
C ARG A 54 1.60 18.89 10.35
N GLU A 55 2.16 19.84 11.06
CA GLU A 55 2.95 19.63 12.27
C GLU A 55 2.22 18.81 13.35
N GLU A 56 0.93 19.04 13.51
CA GLU A 56 0.10 18.35 14.51
C GLU A 56 -0.46 17.00 14.08
N ASP A 57 -0.12 16.53 12.88
CA ASP A 57 -0.66 15.29 12.35
C ASP A 57 -0.05 14.03 13.00
N PHE A 58 -0.89 13.04 13.18
CA PHE A 58 -0.51 11.66 13.46
C PHE A 58 -0.82 10.83 12.22
N VAL A 59 0.22 10.41 11.50
CA VAL A 59 0.14 9.93 10.13
C VAL A 59 0.42 8.44 10.05
N TYR A 60 -0.46 7.69 9.37
CA TYR A 60 -0.18 6.33 8.96
C TYR A 60 0.32 6.29 7.51
N LEU A 61 1.40 5.55 7.29
CA LEU A 61 2.02 5.32 5.97
C LEU A 61 2.02 3.82 5.67
N ASP A 62 1.18 3.43 4.72
CA ASP A 62 1.03 2.05 4.28
C ASP A 62 2.24 1.58 3.45
N ALA A 63 2.59 0.30 3.54
CA ALA A 63 3.62 -0.30 2.71
C ALA A 63 3.24 -0.22 1.23
N GLY A 64 4.16 0.18 0.38
CA GLY A 64 3.97 0.23 -1.07
C GLY A 64 4.81 1.30 -1.75
N SER A 65 5.08 1.09 -3.04
CA SER A 65 6.02 1.93 -3.81
C SER A 65 5.56 3.38 -4.00
N SER A 66 4.25 3.64 -4.08
CA SER A 66 3.75 5.03 -4.21
C SER A 66 3.94 5.82 -2.91
N VAL A 67 3.73 5.15 -1.76
CA VAL A 67 3.98 5.76 -0.45
C VAL A 67 5.49 5.90 -0.20
N ASP A 68 6.30 4.94 -0.65
CA ASP A 68 7.77 5.03 -0.58
C ASP A 68 8.29 6.28 -1.29
N VAL A 69 7.81 6.55 -2.49
CA VAL A 69 8.14 7.77 -3.24
C VAL A 69 7.63 9.04 -2.52
N MET A 70 6.42 9.00 -1.95
CA MET A 70 5.88 10.12 -1.15
C MET A 70 6.81 10.50 0.00
N ILE A 71 7.43 9.51 0.67
CA ILE A 71 8.32 9.75 1.82
C ILE A 71 9.51 10.64 1.43
N ASP A 72 10.00 10.55 0.19
CA ASP A 72 11.11 11.41 -0.28
C ASP A 72 10.75 12.90 -0.23
N TYR A 73 9.47 13.24 -0.38
CA TYR A 73 8.95 14.61 -0.37
C TYR A 73 8.43 15.07 1.00
N ILE A 74 8.37 14.20 2.01
CA ILE A 74 7.94 14.60 3.37
C ILE A 74 9.04 15.49 3.97
N THR A 75 8.64 16.68 4.41
CA THR A 75 9.51 17.66 5.09
C THR A 75 9.04 17.97 6.51
N GLU A 76 7.83 17.55 6.88
CA GLU A 76 7.22 17.86 8.19
C GLU A 76 7.82 17.00 9.30
N THR A 77 8.67 17.61 10.14
CA THR A 77 9.36 16.94 11.25
C THR A 77 8.58 16.97 12.57
N GLY A 78 7.58 17.81 12.70
CA GLY A 78 6.73 17.91 13.89
C GLY A 78 5.67 16.83 13.97
N ALA A 79 5.24 16.29 12.83
CA ALA A 79 4.28 15.21 12.76
C ALA A 79 4.84 13.88 13.33
N LEU A 80 3.94 12.99 13.77
CA LEU A 80 4.27 11.64 14.18
C LEU A 80 3.87 10.66 13.07
N TYR A 81 4.73 9.69 12.78
CA TYR A 81 4.54 8.73 11.71
C TYR A 81 4.44 7.30 12.24
N VAL A 82 3.53 6.51 11.69
CA VAL A 82 3.42 5.06 11.92
C VAL A 82 3.42 4.37 10.55
N THR A 83 4.12 3.28 10.43
CA THR A 83 4.16 2.50 9.18
C THR A 83 4.21 0.99 9.46
N ASN A 84 3.76 0.21 8.49
CA ASN A 84 3.93 -1.25 8.45
C ASN A 84 5.06 -1.69 7.50
N ALA A 85 5.95 -0.77 7.08
CA ALA A 85 7.09 -1.11 6.21
C ALA A 85 8.41 -0.73 6.87
N VAL A 86 9.33 -1.70 6.96
CA VAL A 86 10.66 -1.50 7.54
C VAL A 86 11.47 -0.46 6.76
N SER A 87 11.45 -0.55 5.43
CA SER A 87 12.14 0.42 4.55
C SER A 87 11.63 1.85 4.73
N HIS A 88 10.31 2.03 4.88
CA HIS A 88 9.70 3.33 5.14
C HIS A 88 10.15 3.91 6.48
N ALA A 89 10.16 3.09 7.54
CA ALA A 89 10.64 3.52 8.86
C ALA A 89 12.10 3.98 8.80
N GLN A 90 12.95 3.23 8.12
CA GLN A 90 14.37 3.59 7.94
C GLN A 90 14.56 4.91 7.17
N LYS A 91 13.77 5.11 6.09
CA LYS A 91 13.78 6.36 5.32
C LYS A 91 13.39 7.56 6.19
N LEU A 92 12.30 7.44 6.95
CA LEU A 92 11.82 8.49 7.84
C LEU A 92 12.83 8.83 8.94
N LEU A 93 13.45 7.81 9.55
CA LEU A 93 14.50 8.02 10.56
C LEU A 93 15.71 8.78 10.00
N LYS A 94 16.17 8.44 8.78
CA LYS A 94 17.27 9.15 8.12
C LYS A 94 16.95 10.62 7.84
N LYS A 95 15.66 10.96 7.71
CA LYS A 95 15.18 12.35 7.53
C LYS A 95 14.92 13.06 8.86
N GLY A 96 15.21 12.44 10.00
CA GLY A 96 15.00 13.01 11.34
C GLY A 96 13.56 12.98 11.83
N MET A 97 12.69 12.18 11.19
CA MET A 97 11.28 12.06 11.56
C MET A 97 11.11 11.13 12.76
N ARG A 98 10.13 11.42 13.61
CA ARG A 98 9.70 10.50 14.67
C ARG A 98 8.74 9.45 14.11
N VAL A 99 9.18 8.19 14.08
CA VAL A 99 8.45 7.09 13.45
C VAL A 99 8.29 5.91 14.39
N PHE A 100 7.11 5.26 14.31
CA PHE A 100 6.79 4.00 14.96
C PHE A 100 6.57 2.93 13.89
N LEU A 101 7.15 1.78 14.09
CA LEU A 101 6.95 0.60 13.25
C LEU A 101 5.99 -0.35 13.97
N ILE A 102 4.92 -0.79 13.31
CA ILE A 102 4.01 -1.79 13.90
C ILE A 102 4.71 -3.16 13.98
N GLY A 103 4.33 -3.99 14.94
CA GLY A 103 4.80 -5.36 15.06
C GLY A 103 4.01 -6.31 14.16
N GLY A 104 4.54 -7.50 13.92
CA GLY A 104 3.90 -8.56 13.15
C GLY A 104 4.90 -9.35 12.31
N GLU A 105 4.38 -10.14 11.37
CA GLU A 105 5.17 -10.94 10.43
C GLU A 105 5.66 -10.08 9.26
N LEU A 106 6.94 -10.17 8.94
CA LEU A 106 7.53 -9.49 7.78
C LEU A 106 7.37 -10.35 6.53
N LYS A 107 6.61 -9.85 5.56
CA LYS A 107 6.39 -10.51 4.27
C LYS A 107 7.58 -10.29 3.32
N ALA A 108 8.18 -11.36 2.82
CA ALA A 108 9.42 -11.29 2.06
C ALA A 108 9.28 -10.54 0.71
N VAL A 109 8.14 -10.67 0.02
CA VAL A 109 7.96 -10.11 -1.34
C VAL A 109 7.73 -8.60 -1.32
N THR A 110 6.94 -8.11 -0.37
CA THR A 110 6.52 -6.70 -0.31
C THR A 110 7.19 -5.92 0.83
N GLU A 111 7.94 -6.62 1.69
CA GLU A 111 8.58 -6.06 2.89
C GLU A 111 7.59 -5.36 3.84
N ALA A 112 6.31 -5.75 3.72
CA ALA A 112 5.25 -5.27 4.58
C ALA A 112 5.13 -6.12 5.84
N ILE A 113 4.83 -5.49 6.97
CA ILE A 113 4.45 -6.18 8.19
C ILE A 113 2.96 -6.48 8.13
N VAL A 114 2.59 -7.74 8.33
CA VAL A 114 1.24 -8.28 8.20
C VAL A 114 0.89 -9.20 9.37
N GLY A 115 -0.31 -9.79 9.31
CA GLY A 115 -0.75 -10.79 10.26
C GLY A 115 -1.60 -10.24 11.41
N ALA A 116 -2.08 -11.17 12.25
CA ALA A 116 -3.02 -10.86 13.33
C ALA A 116 -2.45 -9.86 14.35
N GLU A 117 -1.16 -9.96 14.65
CA GLU A 117 -0.45 -9.08 15.58
C GLU A 117 -0.38 -7.64 15.05
N ALA A 118 -0.15 -7.47 13.74
CA ALA A 118 -0.16 -6.18 13.08
C ALA A 118 -1.56 -5.54 13.15
N VAL A 119 -2.61 -6.30 12.86
CA VAL A 119 -4.00 -5.85 12.93
C VAL A 119 -4.37 -5.46 14.37
N GLU A 120 -4.01 -6.28 15.36
CA GLU A 120 -4.28 -5.99 16.76
C GLU A 120 -3.52 -4.76 17.24
N GLY A 121 -2.24 -4.65 16.87
CA GLY A 121 -1.39 -3.50 17.20
C GLY A 121 -1.92 -2.16 16.70
N LEU A 122 -2.63 -2.14 15.57
CA LEU A 122 -3.22 -0.94 15.00
C LEU A 122 -4.43 -0.40 15.79
N LYS A 123 -5.13 -1.25 16.54
CA LYS A 123 -6.34 -0.84 17.30
C LYS A 123 -6.09 0.26 18.32
N LYS A 124 -4.89 0.38 18.85
CA LYS A 124 -4.51 1.39 19.83
C LYS A 124 -4.26 2.79 19.25
N TYR A 125 -4.18 2.90 17.90
CA TYR A 125 -3.87 4.15 17.23
C TYR A 125 -5.14 4.85 16.72
N HIS A 126 -5.12 6.17 16.72
CA HIS A 126 -6.12 7.02 16.08
C HIS A 126 -5.38 8.06 15.23
N PHE A 127 -5.31 7.82 13.94
CA PHE A 127 -4.58 8.66 13.01
C PHE A 127 -5.42 9.85 12.52
N THR A 128 -4.79 11.01 12.34
CA THR A 128 -5.43 12.14 11.67
C THR A 128 -5.52 11.91 10.18
N LYS A 129 -4.46 11.34 9.60
CA LYS A 129 -4.35 11.03 8.17
C LYS A 129 -3.68 9.67 7.95
N GLY A 130 -4.15 8.96 6.93
CA GLY A 130 -3.48 7.75 6.43
C GLY A 130 -3.26 7.86 4.92
N PHE A 131 -2.10 7.40 4.45
CA PHE A 131 -1.74 7.35 3.04
C PHE A 131 -1.51 5.90 2.64
N PHE A 132 -2.25 5.46 1.62
CA PHE A 132 -2.36 4.05 1.24
C PHE A 132 -1.99 3.86 -0.23
N GLY A 133 -1.24 2.78 -0.51
CA GLY A 133 -1.08 2.29 -1.87
C GLY A 133 -2.23 1.36 -2.27
N THR A 134 -2.42 1.17 -3.59
CA THR A 134 -3.35 0.18 -4.14
C THR A 134 -2.72 -0.54 -5.32
N ASN A 135 -3.16 -1.76 -5.60
CA ASN A 135 -2.80 -2.51 -6.79
C ASN A 135 -3.79 -2.28 -7.94
N GLY A 136 -5.04 -1.96 -7.62
CA GLY A 136 -6.07 -1.66 -8.59
C GLY A 136 -7.15 -0.76 -8.02
N ALA A 137 -7.87 -0.07 -8.90
CA ALA A 137 -9.04 0.75 -8.58
C ALA A 137 -10.15 0.45 -9.58
N ASP A 138 -11.30 0.06 -9.08
CA ASP A 138 -12.46 -0.33 -9.88
C ASP A 138 -13.74 0.27 -9.29
N ALA A 139 -14.69 0.67 -10.15
CA ALA A 139 -15.92 1.33 -9.73
C ALA A 139 -16.86 0.43 -8.89
N VAL A 140 -16.74 -0.88 -9.05
CA VAL A 140 -17.57 -1.87 -8.34
C VAL A 140 -16.84 -2.42 -7.12
N SER A 141 -15.56 -2.82 -7.31
CA SER A 141 -14.74 -3.47 -6.28
C SER A 141 -14.00 -2.49 -5.37
N GLY A 142 -13.95 -1.21 -5.73
CA GLY A 142 -13.19 -0.20 -5.02
C GLY A 142 -11.67 -0.38 -5.21
N TYR A 143 -10.90 -0.10 -4.15
CA TYR A 143 -9.46 -0.30 -4.14
C TYR A 143 -9.13 -1.75 -3.76
N THR A 144 -8.23 -2.37 -4.53
CA THR A 144 -7.91 -3.79 -4.41
C THR A 144 -6.43 -4.04 -4.15
N THR A 145 -6.15 -5.14 -3.47
CA THR A 145 -4.82 -5.73 -3.29
C THR A 145 -4.95 -7.25 -3.41
N PRO A 146 -3.97 -7.94 -4.02
CA PRO A 146 -4.08 -9.39 -4.28
C PRO A 146 -3.88 -10.26 -3.04
N ASP A 147 -3.32 -9.72 -1.96
CA ASP A 147 -2.98 -10.45 -0.75
C ASP A 147 -3.93 -10.12 0.40
N ILE A 148 -4.61 -11.16 0.94
CA ILE A 148 -5.57 -10.99 2.02
C ILE A 148 -4.92 -10.52 3.33
N THR A 149 -3.68 -10.91 3.62
CA THR A 149 -3.00 -10.51 4.85
C THR A 149 -2.65 -9.02 4.83
N GLU A 150 -2.24 -8.49 3.66
CA GLU A 150 -2.06 -7.06 3.46
C GLU A 150 -3.39 -6.31 3.47
N ALA A 151 -4.44 -6.87 2.86
CA ALA A 151 -5.77 -6.28 2.85
C ALA A 151 -6.31 -6.05 4.26
N LEU A 152 -6.16 -7.02 5.16
CA LEU A 152 -6.63 -6.92 6.56
C LEU A 152 -5.89 -5.82 7.34
N VAL A 153 -4.59 -5.68 7.16
CA VAL A 153 -3.80 -4.61 7.80
C VAL A 153 -4.23 -3.25 7.25
N LYS A 154 -4.38 -3.14 5.94
CA LYS A 154 -4.80 -1.93 5.24
C LYS A 154 -6.20 -1.49 5.68
N GLU A 155 -7.15 -2.41 5.71
CA GLU A 155 -8.52 -2.16 6.19
C GLU A 155 -8.52 -1.67 7.65
N LYS A 156 -7.79 -2.34 8.54
CA LYS A 156 -7.70 -1.92 9.94
C LYS A 156 -7.09 -0.54 10.08
N ALA A 157 -6.01 -0.25 9.37
CA ALA A 157 -5.38 1.07 9.40
C ALA A 157 -6.34 2.17 8.91
N MET A 158 -7.09 1.91 7.82
CA MET A 158 -8.10 2.84 7.31
C MET A 158 -9.19 3.14 8.34
N GLN A 159 -9.68 2.11 9.05
CA GLN A 159 -10.67 2.26 10.12
C GLN A 159 -10.16 3.13 11.28
N GLN A 160 -8.84 3.19 11.49
CA GLN A 160 -8.19 3.98 12.52
C GLN A 160 -7.85 5.41 12.05
N CYS A 161 -8.11 5.77 10.79
CA CYS A 161 -7.83 7.07 10.23
C CYS A 161 -9.06 7.97 10.18
N ARG A 162 -8.88 9.25 10.51
CA ARG A 162 -9.91 10.27 10.30
C ARG A 162 -10.07 10.64 8.81
N LYS A 163 -8.95 10.68 8.07
CA LYS A 163 -8.90 10.89 6.62
C LYS A 163 -7.97 9.88 5.99
N CYS A 164 -8.45 9.21 4.93
CA CYS A 164 -7.66 8.29 4.12
C CYS A 164 -7.41 8.87 2.75
N TYR A 165 -6.17 8.77 2.28
CA TYR A 165 -5.74 9.14 0.95
C TYR A 165 -5.18 7.91 0.25
N VAL A 166 -5.73 7.56 -0.90
CA VAL A 166 -5.22 6.44 -1.72
C VAL A 166 -4.38 7.02 -2.84
N LEU A 167 -3.13 6.58 -2.93
CA LEU A 167 -2.17 7.01 -3.93
C LEU A 167 -2.20 6.04 -5.11
N ALA A 168 -2.80 6.45 -6.20
CA ALA A 168 -2.94 5.64 -7.41
C ALA A 168 -2.56 6.47 -8.63
N ASP A 169 -1.81 5.89 -9.54
CA ASP A 169 -1.59 6.41 -10.89
C ASP A 169 -2.63 5.84 -11.87
N ALA A 170 -2.68 6.36 -13.10
CA ALA A 170 -3.68 5.98 -14.10
C ALA A 170 -3.59 4.53 -14.60
N SER A 171 -2.60 3.76 -14.15
CA SER A 171 -2.46 2.32 -14.49
C SER A 171 -3.20 1.38 -13.54
N LYS A 172 -3.86 1.91 -12.49
CA LYS A 172 -4.52 1.14 -11.44
C LYS A 172 -6.00 0.92 -11.73
#